data_100fca273a6b204734e2c144936ba3b7
#
_entry.id   100fca273a6b204734e2c144936ba3b7
#
_cell.length_a   1.000
_cell.length_b   1.000
_cell.length_c   1.000
_cell.angle_alpha   90.00
_cell.angle_beta   90.00
_cell.angle_gamma   90.00
#
_symmetry.space_group_name_H-M   'P 1'
#
loop_
_entity.id
_entity.type
_entity.pdbx_description
1 polymer ?
#
loop_
_entity_poly.entity_id
_entity_poly.type
_entity_poly.pdbx_seq_one_letter_code
_entity_poly.pdbx_strand_id
1 'polypeptide(L)'
;VELFKVDGVYARGGAKTNPIEAATVVERILFHRRNHPDLSIGVVTLSAAQEEAVEAEIERRAASEPELGQLETNDRLHGFFVKNLESVQGDERDIIILTVGYGPGEDGKLSMNFGPINRAGGERRLNVAVTRARSRVEVVSSISGADIRPTTPAVAHFATYLNFAERGISALATNLEDSQGDAESVFEEQVISSIRALGYEPVPQVGVAGYRIDIGIGSINNFCFCTVRRINITNSLTCTYIKGTRNHLPFIRFP
;
A
#
# COMPACT_ATOMS: atom_id res chain seq x y z
N VAL A 1 3.32 1.43 5.24
CA VAL A 1 2.08 0.66 5.12
C VAL A 1 1.98 -0.25 6.33
N GLU A 2 0.78 -0.39 6.90
CA GLU A 2 0.54 -1.19 8.11
C GLU A 2 -0.84 -1.85 8.02
N LEU A 3 -0.94 -3.13 8.41
CA LEU A 3 -2.18 -3.88 8.44
C LEU A 3 -2.78 -3.90 9.86
N PHE A 4 -4.04 -3.49 9.97
CA PHE A 4 -4.89 -3.66 11.14
C PHE A 4 -5.85 -4.81 10.88
N LYS A 5 -5.47 -6.01 11.33
CA LYS A 5 -6.30 -7.21 11.17
C LYS A 5 -7.38 -7.24 12.26
N VAL A 6 -8.61 -7.50 11.84
CA VAL A 6 -9.79 -7.59 12.72
C VAL A 6 -10.57 -8.87 12.44
N ASP A 7 -11.36 -9.31 13.40
CA ASP A 7 -12.21 -10.50 13.26
C ASP A 7 -13.61 -10.12 12.75
N GLY A 8 -13.65 -9.52 11.55
CA GLY A 8 -14.87 -9.05 10.93
C GLY A 8 -15.58 -10.13 10.11
N VAL A 9 -16.90 -10.04 10.07
CA VAL A 9 -17.76 -10.91 9.26
C VAL A 9 -18.35 -10.12 8.10
N TYR A 10 -18.20 -10.66 6.90
CA TYR A 10 -18.77 -10.09 5.69
C TYR A 10 -20.22 -10.55 5.47
N ALA A 11 -21.17 -9.64 5.52
CA ALA A 11 -22.61 -9.91 5.32
C ALA A 11 -22.94 -10.18 3.84
N ARG A 12 -22.41 -11.29 3.28
CA ARG A 12 -22.50 -11.65 1.85
C ARG A 12 -23.92 -11.74 1.33
N GLY A 13 -24.81 -12.32 2.09
CA GLY A 13 -26.24 -12.54 1.72
C GLY A 13 -27.14 -11.34 1.97
N GLY A 14 -26.62 -10.27 2.56
CA GLY A 14 -27.36 -9.09 2.98
C GLY A 14 -26.76 -7.79 2.49
N ALA A 15 -26.36 -6.92 3.41
CA ALA A 15 -25.85 -5.58 3.14
C ALA A 15 -24.54 -5.54 2.34
N LYS A 16 -23.81 -6.65 2.22
CA LYS A 16 -22.48 -6.74 1.57
C LYS A 16 -21.45 -5.82 2.21
N THR A 17 -21.49 -5.70 3.50
CA THR A 17 -20.63 -4.85 4.35
C THR A 17 -19.91 -5.67 5.39
N ASN A 18 -18.89 -5.07 6.00
CA ASN A 18 -18.19 -5.57 7.16
C ASN A 18 -18.22 -4.49 8.26
N PRO A 19 -19.21 -4.55 9.19
CA PRO A 19 -19.39 -3.51 10.19
C PRO A 19 -18.22 -3.38 11.16
N ILE A 20 -17.51 -4.47 11.45
CA ILE A 20 -16.34 -4.44 12.35
C ILE A 20 -15.19 -3.67 11.69
N GLU A 21 -14.95 -3.87 10.40
CA GLU A 21 -13.98 -3.05 9.67
C GLU A 21 -14.41 -1.58 9.63
N ALA A 22 -15.69 -1.28 9.38
CA ALA A 22 -16.19 0.10 9.39
C ALA A 22 -15.97 0.78 10.76
N ALA A 23 -16.29 0.10 11.86
CA ALA A 23 -16.05 0.60 13.21
C ALA A 23 -14.55 0.85 13.47
N THR A 24 -13.68 -0.08 13.05
CA THR A 24 -12.22 0.08 13.18
C THR A 24 -11.70 1.25 12.34
N VAL A 25 -12.21 1.46 11.14
CA VAL A 25 -11.87 2.64 10.32
C VAL A 25 -12.17 3.92 11.09
N VAL A 26 -13.35 4.03 11.74
CA VAL A 26 -13.71 5.21 12.52
C VAL A 26 -12.79 5.39 13.72
N GLU A 27 -12.39 4.31 14.38
CA GLU A 27 -11.38 4.38 15.46
C GLU A 27 -10.03 4.90 14.95
N ARG A 28 -9.60 4.48 13.75
CA ARG A 28 -8.35 4.99 13.14
C ARG A 28 -8.47 6.47 12.78
N ILE A 29 -9.62 6.91 12.26
CA ILE A 29 -9.87 8.34 11.99
C ILE A 29 -9.73 9.14 13.29
N LEU A 30 -10.39 8.74 14.37
CA LEU A 30 -10.31 9.39 15.67
C LEU A 30 -8.88 9.41 16.23
N PHE A 31 -8.18 8.27 16.11
CA PHE A 31 -6.77 8.20 16.52
C PHE A 31 -5.93 9.28 15.82
N HIS A 32 -6.06 9.41 14.50
CA HIS A 32 -5.28 10.39 13.74
C HIS A 32 -5.73 11.83 14.02
N ARG A 33 -7.02 12.07 14.16
CA ARG A 33 -7.53 13.41 14.52
C ARG A 33 -6.98 13.89 15.87
N ARG A 34 -6.81 12.98 16.83
CA ARG A 34 -6.29 13.28 18.17
C ARG A 34 -4.77 13.41 18.22
N ASN A 35 -4.05 12.58 17.46
CA ASN A 35 -2.59 12.49 17.56
C ASN A 35 -1.85 13.22 16.43
N HIS A 36 -2.51 13.46 15.30
CA HIS A 36 -1.95 14.05 14.08
C HIS A 36 -2.93 15.03 13.43
N PRO A 37 -3.39 16.09 14.16
CA PRO A 37 -4.46 16.98 13.70
C PRO A 37 -4.15 17.72 12.41
N ASP A 38 -2.85 17.94 12.12
CA ASP A 38 -2.38 18.66 10.93
C ASP A 38 -2.33 17.80 9.66
N LEU A 39 -2.53 16.47 9.77
CA LEU A 39 -2.47 15.57 8.63
C LEU A 39 -3.86 15.34 8.04
N SER A 40 -3.94 15.46 6.73
CA SER A 40 -5.16 15.17 5.99
C SER A 40 -5.42 13.67 5.91
N ILE A 41 -6.70 13.27 6.03
CA ILE A 41 -7.13 11.88 6.08
C ILE A 41 -8.12 11.60 4.95
N GLY A 42 -7.94 10.47 4.27
CA GLY A 42 -8.91 9.92 3.35
C GLY A 42 -9.17 8.44 3.65
N VAL A 43 -10.39 8.01 3.44
CA VAL A 43 -10.78 6.60 3.53
C VAL A 43 -11.06 6.08 2.15
N VAL A 44 -10.49 4.91 1.84
CA VAL A 44 -10.75 4.20 0.59
C VAL A 44 -11.33 2.82 0.90
N THR A 45 -12.42 2.48 0.25
CA THR A 45 -13.09 1.20 0.40
C THR A 45 -13.03 0.38 -0.89
N LEU A 46 -13.03 -0.93 -0.82
CA LEU A 46 -13.06 -1.77 -2.02
C LEU A 46 -14.44 -1.81 -2.70
N SER A 47 -15.53 -1.43 -2.01
CA SER A 47 -16.88 -1.46 -2.55
C SER A 47 -17.71 -0.26 -2.08
N ALA A 48 -18.72 0.13 -2.88
CA ALA A 48 -19.66 1.19 -2.51
C ALA A 48 -20.48 0.84 -1.25
N ALA A 49 -20.87 -0.42 -1.08
CA ALA A 49 -21.59 -0.83 0.12
C ALA A 49 -20.75 -0.64 1.40
N GLN A 50 -19.44 -0.88 1.33
CA GLN A 50 -18.56 -0.62 2.48
C GLN A 50 -18.31 0.88 2.68
N GLU A 51 -18.32 1.70 1.62
CA GLU A 51 -18.28 3.16 1.69
C GLU A 51 -19.47 3.67 2.52
N GLU A 52 -20.70 3.28 2.13
CA GLU A 52 -21.92 3.62 2.85
C GLU A 52 -21.88 3.16 4.32
N ALA A 53 -21.33 1.96 4.59
CA ALA A 53 -21.22 1.45 5.96
C ALA A 53 -20.25 2.28 6.83
N VAL A 54 -19.15 2.75 6.25
CA VAL A 54 -18.19 3.64 6.94
C VAL A 54 -18.82 5.01 7.20
N GLU A 55 -19.51 5.58 6.22
CA GLU A 55 -20.21 6.86 6.37
C GLU A 55 -21.28 6.78 7.46
N ALA A 56 -22.12 5.73 7.44
CA ALA A 56 -23.14 5.51 8.46
C ALA A 56 -22.54 5.34 9.86
N GLU A 57 -21.39 4.69 9.99
CA GLU A 57 -20.69 4.53 11.27
C GLU A 57 -20.09 5.86 11.76
N ILE A 58 -19.57 6.70 10.86
CA ILE A 58 -19.13 8.06 11.18
C ILE A 58 -20.30 8.90 11.70
N GLU A 59 -21.44 8.91 11.00
CA GLU A 59 -22.64 9.65 11.40
C GLU A 59 -23.17 9.17 12.75
N ARG A 60 -23.24 7.86 12.96
CA ARG A 60 -23.70 7.26 14.21
C ARG A 60 -22.84 7.70 15.41
N ARG A 61 -21.52 7.79 15.23
CA ARG A 61 -20.57 8.16 16.31
C ARG A 61 -20.38 9.66 16.46
N ALA A 62 -20.70 10.46 15.46
CA ALA A 62 -20.53 11.92 15.50
C ALA A 62 -21.32 12.59 16.65
N ALA A 63 -22.41 11.98 17.12
CA ALA A 63 -23.16 12.47 18.28
C ALA A 63 -22.38 12.39 19.61
N SER A 64 -21.45 11.45 19.74
CA SER A 64 -20.64 11.23 20.95
C SER A 64 -19.17 11.62 20.77
N GLU A 65 -18.70 11.79 19.54
CA GLU A 65 -17.30 12.08 19.19
C GLU A 65 -17.23 13.39 18.38
N PRO A 66 -17.05 14.55 19.04
CA PRO A 66 -17.07 15.85 18.36
C PRO A 66 -16.06 16.00 17.22
N GLU A 67 -14.95 15.27 17.27
CA GLU A 67 -13.91 15.27 16.24
C GLU A 67 -14.43 14.76 14.90
N LEU A 68 -15.42 13.86 14.90
CA LEU A 68 -16.06 13.36 13.67
C LEU A 68 -17.01 14.41 13.07
N GLY A 69 -17.69 15.19 13.90
CA GLY A 69 -18.55 16.29 13.43
C GLY A 69 -17.77 17.47 12.85
N GLN A 70 -16.46 17.54 13.10
CA GLN A 70 -15.55 18.58 12.59
C GLN A 70 -14.76 18.13 11.35
N LEU A 71 -15.09 16.99 10.75
CA LEU A 71 -14.46 16.56 9.52
C LEU A 71 -14.86 17.49 8.37
N GLU A 72 -13.92 18.33 7.94
CA GLU A 72 -14.14 19.23 6.81
C GLU A 72 -14.13 18.44 5.49
N THR A 73 -15.30 18.34 4.86
CA THR A 73 -15.45 17.63 3.59
C THR A 73 -15.35 18.55 2.37
N ASN A 74 -15.47 19.88 2.57
CA ASN A 74 -15.57 20.86 1.50
C ASN A 74 -14.22 21.31 0.92
N ASP A 75 -13.10 21.09 1.61
CA ASP A 75 -11.78 21.37 1.06
C ASP A 75 -11.34 20.23 0.14
N ARG A 76 -11.29 20.51 -1.15
CA ARG A 76 -10.92 19.53 -2.18
C ARG A 76 -9.48 19.02 -2.04
N LEU A 77 -8.57 19.79 -1.47
CA LEU A 77 -7.15 19.44 -1.35
C LEU A 77 -6.78 18.79 -0.03
N HIS A 78 -7.44 19.19 1.06
CA HIS A 78 -7.09 18.77 2.43
C HIS A 78 -8.29 18.21 3.20
N GLY A 79 -9.51 18.39 2.71
CA GLY A 79 -10.73 17.93 3.35
C GLY A 79 -10.81 16.40 3.43
N PHE A 80 -11.53 15.93 4.44
CA PHE A 80 -11.80 14.51 4.63
C PHE A 80 -12.67 13.94 3.50
N PHE A 81 -12.44 12.69 3.13
CA PHE A 81 -13.33 11.95 2.24
C PHE A 81 -13.44 10.47 2.61
N VAL A 82 -14.58 9.87 2.26
CA VAL A 82 -14.77 8.43 2.13
C VAL A 82 -15.10 8.16 0.68
N LYS A 83 -14.37 7.27 0.01
CA LYS A 83 -14.55 6.94 -1.42
C LYS A 83 -14.23 5.48 -1.69
N ASN A 84 -14.86 4.90 -2.71
CA ASN A 84 -14.51 3.56 -3.15
C ASN A 84 -13.43 3.56 -4.24
N LEU A 85 -12.95 2.38 -4.64
CA LEU A 85 -11.90 2.19 -5.66
C LEU A 85 -12.24 2.81 -7.02
N GLU A 86 -13.51 3.01 -7.35
CA GLU A 86 -13.94 3.54 -8.65
C GLU A 86 -14.02 5.07 -8.63
N SER A 87 -14.17 5.69 -7.44
CA SER A 87 -14.37 7.13 -7.27
C SER A 87 -13.15 7.89 -6.72
N VAL A 88 -12.12 7.20 -6.22
CA VAL A 88 -10.96 7.83 -5.53
C VAL A 88 -9.93 8.47 -6.47
N GLN A 89 -10.14 8.41 -7.78
CA GLN A 89 -9.17 8.95 -8.74
C GLN A 89 -9.02 10.47 -8.63
N GLY A 90 -7.78 10.94 -8.47
CA GLY A 90 -7.41 12.36 -8.42
C GLY A 90 -7.35 12.96 -7.02
N ASP A 91 -7.73 12.21 -5.98
CA ASP A 91 -7.63 12.66 -4.59
C ASP A 91 -6.37 12.12 -3.92
N GLU A 92 -5.73 12.95 -3.10
CA GLU A 92 -4.54 12.55 -2.32
C GLU A 92 -4.65 13.12 -0.91
N ARG A 93 -4.25 12.33 0.10
CA ARG A 93 -4.17 12.76 1.51
C ARG A 93 -2.86 12.29 2.13
N ASP A 94 -2.49 12.89 3.24
CA ASP A 94 -1.29 12.47 3.97
C ASP A 94 -1.44 11.05 4.47
N ILE A 95 -2.63 10.71 4.96
CA ILE A 95 -2.97 9.38 5.47
C ILE A 95 -4.14 8.83 4.67
N ILE A 96 -4.00 7.61 4.16
CA ILE A 96 -5.09 6.84 3.58
C ILE A 96 -5.37 5.63 4.46
N ILE A 97 -6.62 5.48 4.87
CA ILE A 97 -7.13 4.29 5.53
C ILE A 97 -7.89 3.47 4.48
N LEU A 98 -7.32 2.33 4.09
CA LEU A 98 -7.93 1.42 3.13
C LEU A 98 -8.66 0.32 3.88
N THR A 99 -9.99 0.18 3.70
CA THR A 99 -10.73 -0.95 4.23
C THR A 99 -11.09 -1.94 3.13
N VAL A 100 -10.81 -3.21 3.40
CA VAL A 100 -11.09 -4.30 2.47
C VAL A 100 -12.58 -4.58 2.37
N GLY A 101 -13.29 -4.59 3.49
CA GLY A 101 -14.73 -4.81 3.56
C GLY A 101 -15.17 -6.25 3.26
N TYR A 102 -14.34 -7.02 2.57
CA TYR A 102 -14.56 -8.45 2.30
C TYR A 102 -13.90 -9.29 3.39
N GLY A 103 -14.59 -10.37 3.78
CA GLY A 103 -14.11 -11.26 4.82
C GLY A 103 -14.80 -12.61 4.77
N PRO A 104 -14.54 -13.49 5.76
CA PRO A 104 -15.33 -14.69 5.98
C PRO A 104 -16.79 -14.32 6.17
N GLY A 105 -17.71 -15.12 5.62
CA GLY A 105 -19.12 -15.01 5.91
C GLY A 105 -19.47 -15.60 7.28
N GLU A 106 -20.74 -15.56 7.67
CA GLU A 106 -21.23 -16.20 8.90
C GLU A 106 -20.93 -17.70 8.95
N ASP A 107 -20.79 -18.33 7.78
CA ASP A 107 -20.40 -19.74 7.62
C ASP A 107 -18.87 -19.98 7.74
N GLY A 108 -18.11 -18.95 8.06
CA GLY A 108 -16.65 -18.96 8.13
C GLY A 108 -15.94 -19.08 6.78
N LYS A 109 -16.66 -19.12 5.66
CA LYS A 109 -16.06 -19.30 4.32
C LYS A 109 -15.71 -17.97 3.70
N LEU A 110 -14.46 -17.86 3.22
CA LEU A 110 -14.00 -16.73 2.42
C LEU A 110 -14.32 -16.93 0.94
N SER A 111 -14.96 -15.93 0.32
CA SER A 111 -15.14 -15.87 -1.13
C SER A 111 -13.94 -15.20 -1.78
N MET A 112 -13.46 -15.75 -2.90
CA MET A 112 -12.39 -15.14 -3.70
C MET A 112 -12.90 -14.06 -4.66
N ASN A 113 -14.10 -13.55 -4.44
CA ASN A 113 -14.65 -12.43 -5.19
C ASN A 113 -14.55 -11.13 -4.34
N PHE A 114 -13.62 -10.28 -4.72
CA PHE A 114 -13.34 -8.98 -4.11
C PHE A 114 -13.87 -7.83 -5.00
N GLY A 115 -15.00 -8.05 -5.66
CA GLY A 115 -15.69 -7.04 -6.46
C GLY A 115 -14.83 -6.39 -7.54
N PRO A 116 -14.53 -5.07 -7.45
CA PRO A 116 -13.75 -4.35 -8.46
C PRO A 116 -12.35 -4.92 -8.71
N ILE A 117 -11.75 -5.59 -7.73
CA ILE A 117 -10.41 -6.22 -7.89
C ILE A 117 -10.47 -7.39 -8.87
N ASN A 118 -11.56 -8.17 -8.89
CA ASN A 118 -11.68 -9.31 -9.80
C ASN A 118 -12.00 -8.90 -11.24
N ARG A 119 -12.42 -7.65 -11.47
CA ARG A 119 -12.75 -7.15 -12.81
C ARG A 119 -11.49 -6.74 -13.58
N ALA A 120 -11.60 -6.65 -14.92
CA ALA A 120 -10.53 -6.13 -15.75
C ALA A 120 -10.02 -4.77 -15.24
N GLY A 121 -8.69 -4.62 -15.12
CA GLY A 121 -8.04 -3.44 -14.55
C GLY A 121 -8.12 -3.35 -13.02
N GLY A 122 -8.42 -4.44 -12.32
CA GLY A 122 -8.45 -4.48 -10.85
C GLY A 122 -7.10 -4.11 -10.22
N GLU A 123 -5.99 -4.56 -10.83
CA GLU A 123 -4.63 -4.20 -10.43
C GLU A 123 -4.37 -2.69 -10.52
N ARG A 124 -4.89 -2.03 -11.56
CA ARG A 124 -4.75 -0.58 -11.74
C ARG A 124 -5.55 0.19 -10.69
N ARG A 125 -6.78 -0.26 -10.38
CA ARG A 125 -7.61 0.34 -9.33
C ARG A 125 -6.93 0.23 -7.97
N LEU A 126 -6.39 -0.94 -7.63
CA LEU A 126 -5.64 -1.12 -6.40
C LEU A 126 -4.43 -0.19 -6.35
N ASN A 127 -3.64 -0.12 -7.42
CA ASN A 127 -2.48 0.76 -7.51
C ASN A 127 -2.87 2.23 -7.33
N VAL A 128 -3.96 2.69 -7.97
CA VAL A 128 -4.47 4.05 -7.79
C VAL A 128 -4.81 4.28 -6.32
N ALA A 129 -5.52 3.38 -5.64
CA ALA A 129 -5.93 3.54 -4.26
C ALA A 129 -4.72 3.65 -3.30
N VAL A 130 -3.74 2.73 -3.43
CA VAL A 130 -2.59 2.70 -2.51
C VAL A 130 -1.60 3.84 -2.74
N THR A 131 -1.60 4.44 -3.93
CA THR A 131 -0.76 5.60 -4.25
C THR A 131 -1.42 6.95 -3.91
N ARG A 132 -2.60 6.95 -3.30
CA ARG A 132 -3.27 8.19 -2.85
C ARG A 132 -2.69 8.75 -1.56
N ALA A 133 -1.91 7.98 -0.82
CA ALA A 133 -1.27 8.42 0.40
C ALA A 133 0.07 9.13 0.13
N ARG A 134 0.24 10.32 0.69
CA ARG A 134 1.52 11.05 0.65
C ARG A 134 2.52 10.53 1.66
N SER A 135 2.07 10.04 2.82
CA SER A 135 2.95 9.61 3.90
C SER A 135 2.62 8.24 4.48
N ARG A 136 1.35 7.87 4.64
CA ARG A 136 0.95 6.65 5.34
C ARG A 136 -0.28 5.98 4.73
N VAL A 137 -0.20 4.65 4.57
CA VAL A 137 -1.37 3.80 4.29
C VAL A 137 -1.58 2.89 5.49
N GLU A 138 -2.80 2.87 6.00
CA GLU A 138 -3.29 1.89 6.96
C GLU A 138 -4.33 1.01 6.28
N VAL A 139 -4.15 -0.30 6.39
CA VAL A 139 -5.08 -1.27 5.80
C VAL A 139 -5.88 -1.91 6.92
N VAL A 140 -7.20 -1.74 6.92
CA VAL A 140 -8.11 -2.43 7.83
C VAL A 140 -8.70 -3.61 7.09
N SER A 141 -8.50 -4.81 7.61
CA SER A 141 -8.91 -6.04 6.91
C SER A 141 -9.25 -7.17 7.87
N SER A 142 -10.26 -7.95 7.52
CA SER A 142 -10.61 -9.19 8.20
C SER A 142 -9.87 -10.41 7.63
N ILE A 143 -9.06 -10.21 6.61
CA ILE A 143 -8.25 -11.25 5.97
C ILE A 143 -6.81 -10.80 5.81
N SER A 144 -5.90 -11.76 5.75
CA SER A 144 -4.50 -11.57 5.37
C SER A 144 -4.26 -12.02 3.93
N GLY A 145 -3.11 -11.68 3.38
CA GLY A 145 -2.74 -12.17 2.05
C GLY A 145 -2.65 -13.70 1.97
N ALA A 146 -2.32 -14.37 3.10
CA ALA A 146 -2.25 -15.83 3.18
C ALA A 146 -3.63 -16.52 3.08
N ASP A 147 -4.71 -15.82 3.40
CA ASP A 147 -6.08 -16.34 3.32
C ASP A 147 -6.62 -16.36 1.87
N ILE A 148 -5.94 -15.63 0.96
CA ILE A 148 -6.38 -15.46 -0.43
C ILE A 148 -5.79 -16.54 -1.33
N ARG A 149 -6.67 -17.21 -2.08
CA ARG A 149 -6.29 -18.11 -3.19
C ARG A 149 -6.45 -17.36 -4.50
N PRO A 150 -5.36 -16.93 -5.16
CA PRO A 150 -5.44 -16.09 -6.35
C PRO A 150 -6.21 -16.78 -7.49
N THR A 151 -7.25 -16.13 -7.99
CA THR A 151 -8.04 -16.58 -9.13
C THR A 151 -7.75 -15.79 -10.40
N THR A 152 -7.14 -14.60 -10.25
CA THR A 152 -6.72 -13.72 -11.34
C THR A 152 -5.40 -13.03 -10.94
N PRO A 153 -4.63 -12.49 -11.91
CA PRO A 153 -3.43 -11.70 -11.60
C PRO A 153 -3.71 -10.53 -10.64
N ALA A 154 -4.83 -9.85 -10.79
CA ALA A 154 -5.21 -8.74 -9.91
C ALA A 154 -5.44 -9.21 -8.47
N VAL A 155 -6.06 -10.37 -8.26
CA VAL A 155 -6.23 -10.98 -6.94
C VAL A 155 -4.90 -11.43 -6.36
N ALA A 156 -3.97 -11.91 -7.20
CA ALA A 156 -2.60 -12.23 -6.76
C ALA A 156 -1.86 -10.97 -6.26
N HIS A 157 -1.93 -9.86 -7.00
CA HIS A 157 -1.36 -8.59 -6.58
C HIS A 157 -2.00 -8.08 -5.28
N PHE A 158 -3.30 -8.25 -5.12
CA PHE A 158 -3.99 -7.88 -3.88
C PHE A 158 -3.51 -8.72 -2.68
N ALA A 159 -3.38 -10.04 -2.84
CA ALA A 159 -2.82 -10.91 -1.81
C ALA A 159 -1.37 -10.51 -1.43
N THR A 160 -0.53 -10.22 -2.43
CA THR A 160 0.84 -9.74 -2.22
C THR A 160 0.85 -8.41 -1.46
N TYR A 161 -0.05 -7.49 -1.80
CA TYR A 161 -0.15 -6.20 -1.11
C TYR A 161 -0.56 -6.36 0.36
N LEU A 162 -1.52 -7.23 0.67
CA LEU A 162 -1.90 -7.52 2.07
C LEU A 162 -0.75 -8.17 2.85
N ASN A 163 0.00 -9.10 2.24
CA ASN A 163 1.19 -9.68 2.84
C ASN A 163 2.27 -8.60 3.13
N PHE A 164 2.46 -7.67 2.20
CA PHE A 164 3.37 -6.54 2.41
C PHE A 164 2.88 -5.62 3.53
N ALA A 165 1.58 -5.33 3.61
CA ALA A 165 1.00 -4.52 4.67
C ALA A 165 1.16 -5.16 6.06
N GLU A 166 1.12 -6.51 6.13
CA GLU A 166 1.27 -7.29 7.36
C GLU A 166 2.72 -7.42 7.81
N ARG A 167 3.63 -7.73 6.87
CA ARG A 167 5.02 -8.14 7.17
C ARG A 167 6.06 -7.09 6.79
N GLY A 168 5.65 -6.01 6.14
CA GLY A 168 6.56 -4.99 5.63
C GLY A 168 7.51 -5.54 4.56
N ILE A 169 8.73 -5.00 4.53
CA ILE A 169 9.76 -5.35 3.54
C ILE A 169 10.14 -6.83 3.57
N SER A 170 10.01 -7.50 4.71
CA SER A 170 10.31 -8.94 4.82
C SER A 170 9.41 -9.81 3.93
N ALA A 171 8.18 -9.37 3.64
CA ALA A 171 7.31 -10.07 2.69
C ALA A 171 7.85 -10.04 1.24
N LEU A 172 8.65 -9.03 0.91
CA LEU A 172 9.30 -8.91 -0.41
C LEU A 172 10.55 -9.77 -0.49
N ALA A 173 11.26 -9.97 0.64
CA ALA A 173 12.48 -10.78 0.69
C ALA A 173 12.23 -12.26 0.35
N THR A 174 11.07 -12.80 0.70
CA THR A 174 10.70 -14.19 0.38
C THR A 174 10.55 -14.42 -1.13
N ASN A 175 10.31 -13.36 -1.92
CA ASN A 175 10.24 -13.43 -3.39
C ASN A 175 11.59 -13.11 -4.05
N LEU A 176 12.61 -12.66 -3.29
CA LEU A 176 13.93 -12.35 -3.82
C LEU A 176 14.77 -13.61 -4.11
N GLU A 177 14.49 -14.72 -3.43
CA GLU A 177 15.18 -16.00 -3.69
C GLU A 177 14.82 -16.58 -5.07
N ASP A 178 13.62 -16.26 -5.61
CA ASP A 178 13.18 -16.73 -6.93
C ASP A 178 13.53 -15.77 -8.10
N SER A 179 14.07 -14.58 -7.82
CA SER A 179 14.31 -13.55 -8.83
C SER A 179 15.77 -13.08 -8.95
N GLN A 180 16.74 -13.97 -8.71
CA GLN A 180 18.13 -13.70 -9.09
C GLN A 180 18.28 -13.79 -10.61
N GLY A 181 17.99 -12.70 -11.30
CA GLY A 181 18.39 -12.51 -12.69
C GLY A 181 19.83 -12.00 -12.75
N ASP A 182 20.57 -12.41 -13.77
CA ASP A 182 21.87 -11.82 -14.08
C ASP A 182 21.68 -10.37 -14.59
N ALA A 183 22.74 -9.56 -14.49
CA ALA A 183 22.73 -8.21 -15.04
C ALA A 183 22.37 -8.25 -16.55
N GLU A 184 21.40 -7.44 -16.98
CA GLU A 184 20.92 -7.45 -18.37
C GLU A 184 21.83 -6.64 -19.33
N SER A 185 22.79 -5.89 -18.78
CA SER A 185 23.69 -5.05 -19.61
C SER A 185 25.08 -4.92 -19.01
N VAL A 186 26.08 -4.71 -19.91
CA VAL A 186 27.46 -4.42 -19.52
C VAL A 186 27.56 -3.18 -18.62
N PHE A 187 26.66 -2.23 -18.79
CA PHE A 187 26.57 -1.04 -17.93
C PHE A 187 26.15 -1.39 -16.49
N GLU A 188 25.16 -2.26 -16.33
CA GLU A 188 24.74 -2.75 -15.01
C GLU A 188 25.88 -3.50 -14.31
N GLU A 189 26.64 -4.34 -15.05
CA GLU A 189 27.81 -5.05 -14.51
C GLU A 189 28.88 -4.08 -14.00
N GLN A 190 29.15 -3.01 -14.74
CA GLN A 190 30.12 -1.98 -14.33
C GLN A 190 29.65 -1.24 -13.07
N VAL A 191 28.36 -0.90 -12.98
CA VAL A 191 27.76 -0.26 -11.80
C VAL A 191 27.81 -1.20 -10.59
N ILE A 192 27.44 -2.47 -10.76
CA ILE A 192 27.53 -3.52 -9.73
C ILE A 192 28.96 -3.64 -9.20
N SER A 193 29.94 -3.71 -10.11
CA SER A 193 31.35 -3.81 -9.75
C SER A 193 31.82 -2.59 -8.96
N SER A 194 31.39 -1.39 -9.36
CA SER A 194 31.74 -0.14 -8.67
C SER A 194 31.10 -0.07 -7.27
N ILE A 195 29.86 -0.54 -7.13
CA ILE A 195 29.16 -0.59 -5.85
C ILE A 195 29.83 -1.59 -4.90
N ARG A 196 30.26 -2.76 -5.42
CA ARG A 196 31.04 -3.74 -4.64
C ARG A 196 32.38 -3.19 -4.17
N ALA A 197 33.07 -2.43 -5.02
CA ALA A 197 34.32 -1.78 -4.65
C ALA A 197 34.17 -0.77 -3.51
N LEU A 198 32.96 -0.22 -3.32
CA LEU A 198 32.61 0.66 -2.19
C LEU A 198 32.19 -0.11 -0.92
N GLY A 199 32.23 -1.44 -0.93
CA GLY A 199 31.91 -2.29 0.23
C GLY A 199 30.41 -2.58 0.42
N TYR A 200 29.60 -2.34 -0.60
CA TYR A 200 28.17 -2.68 -0.58
C TYR A 200 27.90 -3.98 -1.35
N GLU A 201 26.81 -4.65 -1.03
CA GLU A 201 26.39 -5.86 -1.74
C GLU A 201 25.18 -5.54 -2.65
N PRO A 202 25.43 -5.27 -3.95
CA PRO A 202 24.36 -5.01 -4.91
C PRO A 202 23.71 -6.32 -5.35
N VAL A 203 22.37 -6.32 -5.41
CA VAL A 203 21.57 -7.41 -5.97
C VAL A 203 20.98 -6.92 -7.30
N PRO A 204 21.33 -7.57 -8.45
CA PRO A 204 20.76 -7.22 -9.74
C PRO A 204 19.31 -7.65 -9.84
N GLN A 205 18.55 -6.95 -10.68
CA GLN A 205 17.18 -7.29 -11.09
C GLN A 205 16.22 -7.56 -9.93
N VAL A 206 16.24 -6.70 -8.91
CA VAL A 206 15.33 -6.80 -7.76
C VAL A 206 13.92 -6.42 -8.19
N GLY A 207 13.01 -7.38 -8.20
CA GLY A 207 11.65 -7.13 -8.66
C GLY A 207 10.57 -7.83 -7.85
N VAL A 208 9.41 -7.16 -7.78
CA VAL A 208 8.20 -7.70 -7.18
C VAL A 208 7.03 -7.41 -8.10
N ALA A 209 6.22 -8.43 -8.40
CA ALA A 209 4.95 -8.28 -9.10
C ALA A 209 5.03 -7.55 -10.46
N GLY A 210 6.07 -7.82 -11.26
CA GLY A 210 6.21 -7.24 -12.60
C GLY A 210 6.93 -5.89 -12.66
N TYR A 211 7.34 -5.34 -11.52
CA TYR A 211 8.24 -4.20 -11.45
C TYR A 211 9.64 -4.69 -11.13
N ARG A 212 10.62 -4.34 -11.97
CA ARG A 212 12.03 -4.64 -11.74
C ARG A 212 12.80 -3.36 -11.50
N ILE A 213 13.68 -3.41 -10.51
CA ILE A 213 14.69 -2.40 -10.24
C ILE A 213 16.00 -3.00 -10.66
N ASP A 214 16.72 -2.35 -11.54
CA ASP A 214 17.92 -2.90 -12.17
C ASP A 214 18.99 -3.29 -11.13
N ILE A 215 19.14 -2.53 -10.05
CA ILE A 215 20.09 -2.83 -8.98
C ILE A 215 19.51 -2.41 -7.63
N GLY A 216 19.43 -3.35 -6.69
CA GLY A 216 19.13 -3.11 -5.28
C GLY A 216 20.40 -3.12 -4.45
N ILE A 217 20.54 -2.25 -3.46
CA ILE A 217 21.65 -2.27 -2.50
C ILE A 217 21.09 -2.60 -1.13
N GLY A 218 21.49 -3.76 -0.58
CA GLY A 218 21.13 -4.20 0.77
C GLY A 218 22.20 -3.81 1.79
N SER A 219 21.77 -3.34 2.96
CA SER A 219 22.58 -3.37 4.18
C SER A 219 21.84 -4.24 5.20
N ILE A 220 22.58 -4.91 6.06
CA ILE A 220 22.07 -5.92 7.03
C ILE A 220 20.89 -5.41 7.88
N ASN A 221 20.67 -4.09 7.94
CA ASN A 221 19.58 -3.46 8.70
C ASN A 221 18.70 -2.47 7.90
N ASN A 222 19.00 -2.20 6.62
CA ASN A 222 18.22 -1.26 5.81
C ASN A 222 18.43 -1.51 4.32
N PHE A 223 17.35 -1.74 3.57
CA PHE A 223 17.42 -1.78 2.12
C PHE A 223 17.28 -0.37 1.54
N CYS A 224 18.24 0.03 0.72
CA CYS A 224 18.14 1.21 -0.13
C CYS A 224 17.97 0.76 -1.58
N PHE A 225 16.91 1.17 -2.23
CA PHE A 225 16.68 0.85 -3.64
C PHE A 225 17.25 1.98 -4.50
N CYS A 226 18.20 1.66 -5.36
CA CYS A 226 18.70 2.58 -6.39
C CYS A 226 18.12 2.18 -7.74
N THR A 227 17.34 3.06 -8.35
CA THR A 227 16.93 2.89 -9.75
C THR A 227 18.01 3.51 -10.63
N VAL A 228 18.68 2.69 -11.43
CA VAL A 228 19.62 3.16 -12.45
C VAL A 228 18.81 3.47 -13.70
N ARG A 229 18.52 4.75 -13.96
CA ARG A 229 17.96 5.18 -15.26
C ARG A 229 19.10 5.71 -16.13
N ARG A 230 19.20 5.15 -17.32
CA ARG A 230 20.04 5.73 -18.38
C ARG A 230 19.38 7.03 -18.86
N ILE A 231 19.86 8.18 -18.36
CA ILE A 231 19.52 9.47 -18.93
C ILE A 231 20.52 9.73 -20.06
N ASN A 232 20.02 9.92 -21.28
CA ASN A 232 20.82 10.25 -22.42
C ASN A 232 21.81 11.38 -22.08
N ILE A 233 23.11 11.12 -22.36
CA ILE A 233 24.24 12.08 -22.50
C ILE A 233 25.05 12.38 -21.22
N THR A 234 24.61 12.10 -20.02
CA THR A 234 25.48 12.22 -18.83
C THR A 234 25.28 11.02 -17.91
N ASN A 235 26.40 10.32 -17.59
CA ASN A 235 26.43 9.21 -16.63
C ASN A 235 26.12 9.72 -15.21
N SER A 236 24.86 9.96 -14.91
CA SER A 236 24.42 10.32 -13.57
C SER A 236 23.46 9.27 -13.01
N LEU A 237 23.81 8.71 -11.87
CA LEU A 237 22.94 7.87 -11.06
C LEU A 237 21.97 8.75 -10.28
N THR A 238 20.68 8.56 -10.50
CA THR A 238 19.66 9.15 -9.65
C THR A 238 19.23 8.09 -8.62
N CYS A 239 19.66 8.27 -7.40
CA CYS A 239 19.21 7.43 -6.28
C CYS A 239 17.89 7.98 -5.76
N THR A 240 16.77 7.29 -5.96
CA THR A 240 15.49 7.64 -5.34
C THR A 240 15.42 6.96 -3.99
N TYR A 241 15.53 7.75 -2.95
CA TYR A 241 15.54 7.31 -1.56
C TYR A 241 14.11 7.00 -1.11
N ILE A 242 13.81 5.75 -0.76
CA ILE A 242 12.64 5.39 0.03
C ILE A 242 13.07 5.35 1.49
N LYS A 243 12.59 6.31 2.25
CA LYS A 243 13.00 6.71 3.58
C LYS A 243 12.72 5.62 4.63
N GLY A 244 13.78 5.06 5.19
CA GLY A 244 13.78 4.38 6.48
C GLY A 244 15.10 4.67 7.16
N THR A 245 15.10 5.64 8.12
CA THR A 245 16.21 6.12 8.94
C THR A 245 17.30 6.95 8.27
N ARG A 246 17.64 8.06 8.96
CA ARG A 246 18.62 9.09 8.59
C ARG A 246 20.04 8.49 8.52
N ASN A 247 20.55 8.26 7.34
CA ASN A 247 21.98 8.39 7.07
C ASN A 247 22.13 8.73 5.59
N HIS A 248 22.68 9.90 5.31
CA HIS A 248 22.94 10.39 3.97
C HIS A 248 24.00 9.52 3.30
N LEU A 249 23.64 8.79 2.22
CA LEU A 249 24.62 8.26 1.30
C LEU A 249 25.15 9.43 0.45
N PRO A 250 26.47 9.57 0.30
CA PRO A 250 27.05 10.61 -0.55
C PRO A 250 26.66 10.37 -2.02
N PHE A 251 26.43 11.48 -2.73
CA PHE A 251 26.25 11.47 -4.18
C PHE A 251 27.47 10.78 -4.84
N ILE A 252 27.25 9.63 -5.46
CA ILE A 252 28.31 8.95 -6.21
C ILE A 252 28.26 9.50 -7.62
N ARG A 253 29.26 10.32 -7.99
CA ARG A 253 29.53 10.71 -9.37
C ARG A 253 30.46 9.67 -9.96
N PHE A 254 30.07 9.04 -11.04
CA PHE A 254 30.96 8.22 -11.85
C PHE A 254 31.70 9.11 -12.86
N PRO A 255 32.96 8.80 -13.15
CA PRO A 255 33.77 9.50 -14.14
C PRO A 255 33.24 9.36 -15.56
#